data_a7875ae4fcfbb569c620e8c386c89605
#
_entry.id   a7875ae4fcfbb569c620e8c386c89605
#
_cell.length_a   1.000
_cell.length_b   1.000
_cell.length_c   1.000
_cell.angle_alpha   90.00
_cell.angle_beta   90.00
_cell.angle_gamma   90.00
#
_symmetry.space_group_name_H-M   'P 1'
#
loop_
_entity.id
_entity.type
_entity.pdbx_description
1 polymer ?
#
loop_
_entity_poly.entity_id
_entity_poly.type
_entity_poly.pdbx_seq_one_letter_code
_entity_poly.pdbx_strand_id
1 'polypeptide(L)'
;MLGVDIGSTRMKAGLFDTEGRQVVLRHAEYPILHPVQLAGEHDARNWLASFKTLTHSLLKAHDVTATDVAAISVDCLCPSLIPVTRNNAPLMNSIFFMDRRSMDEANLMEDTIGTKRFFSIAGNRIAHSAFSAPIMLWIKRKHPKVFDETFKFLHGNGFIERYLTGQFCMDWTNASFTLLFETRDRRRWSSRLCDELGIPLDKLPDLKAPWDVVGEVTQEASRETGLARGTPVIAGGADTACAALGVGAVENGEAMEDGGTATKLAVVTDKPDFPIKTLNRCHVVPDRWLLVAASSTTGALLRWLKDLLGTYQGEATRRGVDVYTLMDKDAARSPPGANGVIVLPYFAPGGERSPIWDPYARGVIFGLTLASGRRDLVRAVLEASAYALRDNITMIESHGIRIGTVRLSGGQASSRLWRGIKADVTRKPVALTSRVEATVFGTALLAGYGAGLYSDLGSTAKELGRVREIRRPRRAGAHRYRENFNAFKDAYERLRPRFEELYS
;
A
#
# COMPACT_ATOMS: atom_id res chain seq x y z
N MET A 1 17.85 -14.67 -4.94
CA MET A 1 16.41 -14.40 -5.16
C MET A 1 16.24 -13.00 -5.71
N LEU A 2 15.43 -12.86 -6.76
CA LEU A 2 15.09 -11.55 -7.35
C LEU A 2 13.68 -11.12 -6.93
N GLY A 3 13.60 -9.99 -6.22
CA GLY A 3 12.34 -9.30 -5.91
C GLY A 3 12.19 -8.05 -6.75
N VAL A 4 10.99 -7.82 -7.31
CA VAL A 4 10.68 -6.65 -8.14
C VAL A 4 9.40 -5.99 -7.64
N ASP A 5 9.45 -4.69 -7.38
CA ASP A 5 8.34 -3.84 -6.92
C ASP A 5 7.96 -2.84 -8.01
N ILE A 6 6.75 -2.97 -8.54
CA ILE A 6 6.14 -2.01 -9.48
C ILE A 6 5.40 -0.97 -8.67
N GLY A 7 6.08 0.12 -8.29
CA GLY A 7 5.49 1.23 -7.55
C GLY A 7 4.80 2.26 -8.45
N SER A 8 4.25 3.33 -7.87
CA SER A 8 3.52 4.36 -8.64
C SER A 8 4.42 5.26 -9.50
N THR A 9 5.66 5.52 -9.10
CA THR A 9 6.57 6.43 -9.83
C THR A 9 7.86 5.78 -10.26
N ARG A 10 8.13 4.58 -9.79
CA ARG A 10 9.37 3.84 -10.08
C ARG A 10 9.18 2.34 -9.85
N MET A 11 9.89 1.56 -10.63
CA MET A 11 10.13 0.14 -10.37
C MET A 11 11.42 0.00 -9.59
N LYS A 12 11.43 -0.90 -8.62
CA LYS A 12 12.64 -1.29 -7.89
C LYS A 12 12.87 -2.78 -8.10
N ALA A 13 14.11 -3.17 -8.23
CA ALA A 13 14.47 -4.57 -8.34
C ALA A 13 15.73 -4.84 -7.49
N GLY A 14 15.73 -5.93 -6.74
CA GLY A 14 16.79 -6.26 -5.82
C GLY A 14 17.13 -7.75 -5.81
N LEU A 15 18.42 -8.05 -5.78
CA LEU A 15 18.94 -9.39 -5.54
C LEU A 15 19.29 -9.55 -4.06
N PHE A 16 18.86 -10.66 -3.50
CA PHE A 16 19.14 -11.04 -2.11
C PHE A 16 19.65 -12.48 -2.06
N ASP A 17 20.60 -12.74 -1.15
CA ASP A 17 21.03 -14.09 -0.86
C ASP A 17 20.06 -14.84 0.07
N THR A 18 20.34 -16.10 0.35
CA THR A 18 19.49 -16.94 1.22
C THR A 18 19.49 -16.52 2.68
N GLU A 19 20.44 -15.68 3.10
CA GLU A 19 20.52 -15.08 4.44
C GLU A 19 19.83 -13.71 4.50
N GLY A 20 19.16 -13.32 3.40
CA GLY A 20 18.43 -12.06 3.27
C GLY A 20 19.34 -10.84 3.15
N ARG A 21 20.64 -10.98 2.87
CA ARG A 21 21.51 -9.84 2.62
C ARG A 21 21.25 -9.30 1.22
N GLN A 22 21.11 -7.99 1.13
CA GLN A 22 20.97 -7.31 -0.15
C GLN A 22 22.30 -7.34 -0.90
N VAL A 23 22.35 -8.06 -2.02
CA VAL A 23 23.51 -8.09 -2.91
C VAL A 23 23.55 -6.80 -3.73
N VAL A 24 22.47 -6.48 -4.40
CA VAL A 24 22.33 -5.26 -5.22
C VAL A 24 20.88 -4.83 -5.29
N LEU A 25 20.65 -3.51 -5.38
CA LEU A 25 19.34 -2.90 -5.59
C LEU A 25 19.45 -1.84 -6.69
N ARG A 26 18.47 -1.77 -7.56
CA ARG A 26 18.35 -0.78 -8.64
C ARG A 26 16.92 -0.27 -8.72
N HIS A 27 16.74 0.88 -9.34
CA HIS A 27 15.41 1.44 -9.65
C HIS A 27 15.41 2.13 -11.00
N ALA A 28 14.22 2.20 -11.60
CA ALA A 28 13.96 2.94 -12.81
C ALA A 28 12.66 3.75 -12.62
N GLU A 29 12.68 5.02 -12.96
CA GLU A 29 11.53 5.92 -12.84
C GLU A 29 10.71 5.92 -14.12
N TYR A 30 9.39 6.15 -13.98
CA TYR A 30 8.46 6.33 -15.06
C TYR A 30 7.35 7.32 -14.66
N PRO A 31 6.75 8.04 -15.63
CA PRO A 31 5.74 9.04 -15.34
C PRO A 31 4.41 8.41 -14.94
N ILE A 32 3.67 9.11 -14.09
CA ILE A 32 2.22 8.96 -13.98
C ILE A 32 1.60 9.81 -15.06
N LEU A 33 0.62 9.27 -15.76
CA LEU A 33 -0.10 9.94 -16.83
C LEU A 33 -1.46 10.44 -16.32
N HIS A 34 -1.79 11.67 -16.65
CA HIS A 34 -3.07 12.31 -16.34
C HIS A 34 -3.69 12.86 -17.62
N PRO A 35 -4.15 11.98 -18.56
CA PRO A 35 -4.65 12.42 -19.85
C PRO A 35 -5.87 13.35 -19.78
N VAL A 36 -6.65 13.20 -18.72
CA VAL A 36 -7.78 14.09 -18.39
C VAL A 36 -7.84 14.28 -16.86
N GLN A 37 -8.65 15.24 -16.41
CA GLN A 37 -8.90 15.44 -14.98
C GLN A 37 -9.41 14.14 -14.35
N LEU A 38 -8.99 13.83 -13.12
CA LEU A 38 -9.30 12.63 -12.35
C LEU A 38 -8.70 11.32 -12.90
N ALA A 39 -7.99 11.33 -14.04
CA ALA A 39 -7.31 10.16 -14.55
C ALA A 39 -6.02 9.88 -13.78
N GLY A 40 -5.75 8.59 -13.54
CA GLY A 40 -4.49 8.08 -13.01
C GLY A 40 -4.09 6.85 -13.82
N GLU A 41 -3.09 6.99 -14.68
CA GLU A 41 -2.70 5.96 -15.65
C GLU A 41 -1.20 5.71 -15.67
N HIS A 42 -0.82 4.48 -16.08
CA HIS A 42 0.54 4.13 -16.47
C HIS A 42 0.55 3.45 -17.83
N ASP A 43 1.55 3.75 -18.65
CA ASP A 43 1.84 2.92 -19.80
C ASP A 43 2.57 1.64 -19.34
N ALA A 44 1.91 0.49 -19.45
CA ALA A 44 2.47 -0.79 -19.03
C ALA A 44 3.73 -1.18 -19.83
N ARG A 45 3.93 -0.60 -21.01
CA ARG A 45 5.16 -0.78 -21.81
C ARG A 45 6.39 -0.18 -21.09
N ASN A 46 6.21 0.90 -20.32
CA ASN A 46 7.27 1.46 -19.48
C ASN A 46 7.67 0.50 -18.36
N TRP A 47 6.72 -0.26 -17.79
CA TRP A 47 7.05 -1.28 -16.81
C TRP A 47 7.90 -2.40 -17.41
N LEU A 48 7.53 -2.89 -18.59
CA LEU A 48 8.30 -3.91 -19.27
C LEU A 48 9.71 -3.42 -19.67
N ALA A 49 9.82 -2.20 -20.17
CA ALA A 49 11.12 -1.59 -20.50
C ALA A 49 11.99 -1.40 -19.25
N SER A 50 11.39 -0.93 -18.15
CA SER A 50 12.07 -0.78 -16.86
C SER A 50 12.54 -2.15 -16.33
N PHE A 51 11.68 -3.17 -16.38
CA PHE A 51 12.01 -4.52 -15.95
C PHE A 51 13.24 -5.06 -16.71
N LYS A 52 13.25 -4.99 -18.06
CA LYS A 52 14.38 -5.41 -18.89
C LYS A 52 15.66 -4.66 -18.54
N THR A 53 15.58 -3.33 -18.39
CA THR A 53 16.72 -2.49 -18.04
C THR A 53 17.30 -2.86 -16.68
N LEU A 54 16.43 -3.04 -15.69
CA LEU A 54 16.83 -3.35 -14.32
C LEU A 54 17.46 -4.75 -14.21
N THR A 55 16.88 -5.77 -14.85
CA THR A 55 17.45 -7.13 -14.83
C THR A 55 18.84 -7.17 -15.44
N HIS A 56 19.06 -6.54 -16.60
CA HIS A 56 20.39 -6.40 -17.17
C HIS A 56 21.38 -5.64 -16.26
N SER A 57 20.93 -4.58 -15.60
CA SER A 57 21.76 -3.80 -14.67
C SER A 57 22.13 -4.59 -13.41
N LEU A 58 21.23 -5.41 -12.91
CA LEU A 58 21.45 -6.26 -11.73
C LEU A 58 22.47 -7.37 -12.04
N LEU A 59 22.33 -8.06 -13.17
CA LEU A 59 23.20 -9.15 -13.59
C LEU A 59 24.63 -8.69 -13.96
N LYS A 60 24.79 -7.41 -14.32
CA LYS A 60 26.12 -6.82 -14.56
C LYS A 60 26.84 -6.38 -13.28
N ALA A 61 26.16 -6.40 -12.15
CA ALA A 61 26.70 -5.95 -10.88
C ALA A 61 27.22 -7.15 -10.05
N HIS A 62 28.37 -6.98 -9.40
CA HIS A 62 28.87 -7.90 -8.37
C HIS A 62 29.08 -9.37 -8.79
N ASP A 63 29.48 -9.61 -10.03
CA ASP A 63 29.80 -10.97 -10.56
C ASP A 63 28.62 -11.97 -10.43
N VAL A 64 27.37 -11.48 -10.42
CA VAL A 64 26.17 -12.33 -10.41
C VAL A 64 25.90 -12.85 -11.82
N THR A 65 25.84 -14.14 -11.97
CA THR A 65 25.44 -14.78 -13.23
C THR A 65 23.93 -14.99 -13.29
N ALA A 66 23.37 -15.14 -14.49
CA ALA A 66 21.95 -15.41 -14.66
C ALA A 66 21.49 -16.70 -13.92
N THR A 67 22.37 -17.70 -13.81
CA THR A 67 22.13 -18.98 -13.14
C THR A 67 22.13 -18.90 -11.61
N ASP A 68 22.67 -17.81 -11.04
CA ASP A 68 22.62 -17.57 -9.59
C ASP A 68 21.24 -17.08 -9.12
N VAL A 69 20.36 -16.68 -10.06
CA VAL A 69 19.01 -16.25 -9.75
C VAL A 69 18.10 -17.47 -9.58
N ALA A 70 17.96 -17.96 -8.36
CA ALA A 70 17.21 -19.16 -8.05
C ALA A 70 15.70 -19.04 -8.32
N ALA A 71 15.14 -17.84 -8.14
CA ALA A 71 13.70 -17.55 -8.41
C ALA A 71 13.46 -16.05 -8.52
N ILE A 72 12.32 -15.72 -9.14
CA ILE A 72 11.83 -14.35 -9.37
C ILE A 72 10.44 -14.25 -8.81
N SER A 73 10.13 -13.12 -8.14
CA SER A 73 8.76 -12.72 -7.81
C SER A 73 8.58 -11.24 -8.10
N VAL A 74 7.38 -10.85 -8.48
CA VAL A 74 7.00 -9.47 -8.79
C VAL A 74 5.82 -9.07 -7.94
N ASP A 75 5.90 -7.93 -7.29
CA ASP A 75 4.75 -7.28 -6.67
C ASP A 75 4.35 -6.01 -7.43
N CYS A 76 3.16 -5.52 -7.18
CA CYS A 76 2.71 -4.28 -7.79
C CYS A 76 1.80 -3.44 -6.89
N LEU A 77 1.77 -2.14 -7.20
CA LEU A 77 0.71 -1.25 -6.70
C LEU A 77 -0.67 -1.83 -7.06
N CYS A 78 -1.63 -1.74 -6.15
CA CYS A 78 -2.92 -2.41 -6.33
C CYS A 78 -4.10 -1.47 -5.99
N PRO A 79 -5.15 -1.43 -6.87
CA PRO A 79 -5.20 -2.04 -8.20
C PRO A 79 -4.33 -1.30 -9.23
N SER A 80 -3.97 -2.02 -10.29
CA SER A 80 -3.31 -1.50 -11.48
C SER A 80 -3.82 -2.26 -12.71
N LEU A 81 -5.09 -2.02 -13.07
CA LEU A 81 -5.83 -2.82 -14.06
C LEU A 81 -5.37 -2.54 -15.49
N ILE A 82 -5.06 -3.61 -16.22
CA ILE A 82 -4.65 -3.56 -17.63
C ILE A 82 -5.50 -4.53 -18.43
N PRO A 83 -6.30 -4.08 -19.42
CA PRO A 83 -6.90 -4.96 -20.40
C PRO A 83 -5.84 -5.36 -21.44
N VAL A 84 -5.65 -6.66 -21.67
CA VAL A 84 -4.64 -7.15 -22.60
C VAL A 84 -5.24 -8.10 -23.64
N THR A 85 -4.59 -8.17 -24.82
CA THR A 85 -4.86 -9.17 -25.84
C THR A 85 -4.28 -10.54 -25.46
N ARG A 86 -4.59 -11.58 -26.24
CA ARG A 86 -4.00 -12.93 -26.09
C ARG A 86 -2.47 -12.92 -26.16
N ASN A 87 -1.89 -11.97 -26.89
CA ASN A 87 -0.44 -11.81 -27.02
C ASN A 87 0.18 -10.85 -25.99
N ASN A 88 -0.56 -10.52 -24.90
CA ASN A 88 -0.14 -9.61 -23.85
C ASN A 88 0.10 -8.17 -24.30
N ALA A 89 -0.47 -7.76 -25.43
CA ALA A 89 -0.42 -6.34 -25.83
C ALA A 89 -1.46 -5.54 -25.03
N PRO A 90 -1.07 -4.46 -24.33
CA PRO A 90 -2.01 -3.59 -23.63
C PRO A 90 -2.94 -2.92 -24.64
N LEU A 91 -4.26 -3.01 -24.42
CA LEU A 91 -5.28 -2.35 -25.25
C LEU A 91 -5.47 -0.87 -24.86
N MET A 92 -5.11 -0.53 -23.65
CA MET A 92 -5.04 0.84 -23.13
C MET A 92 -4.04 0.93 -21.98
N ASN A 93 -3.75 2.13 -21.50
CA ASN A 93 -2.93 2.34 -20.32
C ASN A 93 -3.53 1.62 -19.10
N SER A 94 -2.66 1.21 -18.18
CA SER A 94 -3.09 0.70 -16.88
C SER A 94 -3.80 1.79 -16.09
N ILE A 95 -4.97 1.48 -15.55
CA ILE A 95 -5.72 2.36 -14.65
C ILE A 95 -5.45 1.91 -13.22
N PHE A 96 -5.02 2.83 -12.34
CA PHE A 96 -4.61 2.46 -11.00
C PHE A 96 -5.37 3.24 -9.90
N PHE A 97 -5.13 2.92 -8.64
CA PHE A 97 -5.91 3.34 -7.47
C PHE A 97 -6.15 4.87 -7.33
N MET A 98 -5.39 5.71 -8.01
CA MET A 98 -5.60 7.18 -8.00
C MET A 98 -6.67 7.64 -8.97
N ASP A 99 -7.06 6.83 -9.96
CA ASP A 99 -8.10 7.14 -10.93
C ASP A 99 -9.47 7.31 -10.27
N ARG A 100 -10.25 8.27 -10.72
CA ARG A 100 -11.58 8.57 -10.19
C ARG A 100 -12.68 8.56 -11.25
N ARG A 101 -12.36 8.16 -12.48
CA ARG A 101 -13.32 8.20 -13.61
C ARG A 101 -14.45 7.18 -13.50
N SER A 102 -14.25 6.09 -12.73
CA SER A 102 -15.24 5.03 -12.51
C SER A 102 -16.10 5.21 -11.26
N MET A 103 -16.29 6.48 -10.80
CA MET A 103 -17.14 6.78 -9.64
C MET A 103 -18.60 6.41 -9.89
N ASP A 104 -19.13 6.73 -11.07
CA ASP A 104 -20.53 6.41 -11.44
C ASP A 104 -20.78 4.90 -11.44
N GLU A 105 -19.81 4.12 -11.89
CA GLU A 105 -19.88 2.66 -11.88
C GLU A 105 -19.84 2.10 -10.45
N ALA A 106 -19.07 2.69 -9.56
CA ALA A 106 -19.07 2.31 -8.15
C ALA A 106 -20.42 2.61 -7.50
N ASN A 107 -21.03 3.76 -7.79
CA ASN A 107 -22.38 4.12 -7.33
C ASN A 107 -23.43 3.14 -7.92
N LEU A 108 -23.34 2.83 -9.20
CA LEU A 108 -24.23 1.83 -9.83
C LEU A 108 -24.13 0.46 -9.15
N MET A 109 -22.93 0.01 -8.79
CA MET A 109 -22.74 -1.24 -8.04
C MET A 109 -23.40 -1.17 -6.64
N GLU A 110 -23.30 -0.02 -5.97
CA GLU A 110 -23.95 0.20 -4.69
C GLU A 110 -25.48 0.14 -4.80
N ASP A 111 -26.06 0.81 -5.80
CA ASP A 111 -27.51 0.87 -6.05
C ASP A 111 -28.08 -0.49 -6.47
N THR A 112 -27.30 -1.27 -7.24
CA THR A 112 -27.75 -2.55 -7.80
C THR A 112 -27.63 -3.71 -6.81
N ILE A 113 -26.51 -3.78 -6.08
CA ILE A 113 -26.17 -4.93 -5.23
C ILE A 113 -26.17 -4.54 -3.74
N GLY A 114 -25.71 -3.35 -3.42
CA GLY A 114 -25.59 -2.80 -2.07
C GLY A 114 -24.34 -3.27 -1.31
N THR A 115 -23.75 -2.34 -0.55
CA THR A 115 -22.48 -2.58 0.18
C THR A 115 -22.54 -3.79 1.11
N LYS A 116 -23.63 -4.02 1.85
CA LYS A 116 -23.69 -5.15 2.81
C LYS A 116 -23.59 -6.50 2.10
N ARG A 117 -24.30 -6.67 0.99
CA ARG A 117 -24.28 -7.91 0.21
C ARG A 117 -22.95 -8.09 -0.48
N PHE A 118 -22.41 -7.03 -1.06
CA PHE A 118 -21.08 -7.04 -1.65
C PHE A 118 -20.02 -7.47 -0.64
N PHE A 119 -20.04 -6.85 0.54
CA PHE A 119 -19.13 -7.15 1.64
C PHE A 119 -19.23 -8.61 2.11
N SER A 120 -20.46 -9.17 2.14
CA SER A 120 -20.66 -10.56 2.55
C SER A 120 -20.00 -11.55 1.59
N ILE A 121 -19.91 -11.24 0.29
CA ILE A 121 -19.34 -12.09 -0.77
C ILE A 121 -17.85 -11.78 -0.95
N ALA A 122 -17.52 -10.55 -1.33
CA ALA A 122 -16.15 -10.15 -1.70
C ALA A 122 -15.24 -9.84 -0.49
N GLY A 123 -15.80 -9.70 0.72
CA GLY A 123 -15.03 -9.33 1.91
C GLY A 123 -14.60 -7.87 1.94
N ASN A 124 -15.01 -7.06 0.98
CA ASN A 124 -14.72 -5.63 0.88
C ASN A 124 -15.99 -4.83 0.62
N ARG A 125 -16.01 -3.59 1.12
CA ARG A 125 -17.05 -2.61 0.76
C ARG A 125 -16.79 -2.06 -0.63
N ILE A 126 -17.83 -1.60 -1.29
CA ILE A 126 -17.66 -0.73 -2.46
C ILE A 126 -17.15 0.60 -1.92
N ALA A 127 -15.94 0.97 -2.28
CA ALA A 127 -15.33 2.23 -1.85
C ALA A 127 -14.62 2.84 -3.05
N HIS A 128 -15.27 3.79 -3.70
CA HIS A 128 -14.76 4.50 -4.87
C HIS A 128 -14.25 3.59 -6.01
N SER A 129 -13.59 4.20 -6.98
CA SER A 129 -12.84 3.54 -8.04
C SER A 129 -11.51 2.88 -7.60
N ALA A 130 -11.32 2.64 -6.29
CA ALA A 130 -10.10 2.03 -5.76
C ALA A 130 -10.04 0.49 -5.97
N PHE A 131 -11.00 -0.07 -6.70
CA PHE A 131 -11.10 -1.49 -7.00
C PHE A 131 -11.25 -1.72 -8.51
N SER A 132 -10.92 -2.93 -8.97
CA SER A 132 -10.90 -3.23 -10.41
C SER A 132 -12.29 -3.34 -11.05
N ALA A 133 -13.32 -3.85 -10.34
CA ALA A 133 -14.64 -4.04 -10.95
C ALA A 133 -15.29 -2.73 -11.44
N PRO A 134 -15.28 -1.61 -10.68
CA PRO A 134 -15.76 -0.33 -11.21
C PRO A 134 -15.01 0.11 -12.46
N ILE A 135 -13.68 -0.11 -12.50
CA ILE A 135 -12.85 0.23 -13.66
C ILE A 135 -13.22 -0.64 -14.87
N MET A 136 -13.44 -1.94 -14.67
CA MET A 136 -13.89 -2.86 -15.73
C MET A 136 -15.25 -2.43 -16.30
N LEU A 137 -16.19 -2.02 -15.44
CA LEU A 137 -17.51 -1.50 -15.85
C LEU A 137 -17.37 -0.17 -16.61
N TRP A 138 -16.48 0.72 -16.17
CA TRP A 138 -16.19 1.96 -16.88
C TRP A 138 -15.62 1.68 -18.27
N ILE A 139 -14.68 0.74 -18.42
CA ILE A 139 -14.16 0.31 -19.73
C ILE A 139 -15.30 -0.25 -20.58
N LYS A 140 -16.15 -1.12 -20.01
CA LYS A 140 -17.31 -1.69 -20.72
C LYS A 140 -18.25 -0.62 -21.26
N ARG A 141 -18.54 0.43 -20.47
CA ARG A 141 -19.49 1.49 -20.84
C ARG A 141 -18.88 2.56 -21.74
N LYS A 142 -17.63 2.97 -21.51
CA LYS A 142 -17.00 4.08 -22.21
C LYS A 142 -16.10 3.64 -23.36
N HIS A 143 -15.58 2.42 -23.33
CA HIS A 143 -14.67 1.84 -24.30
C HIS A 143 -15.08 0.42 -24.69
N PRO A 144 -16.34 0.19 -25.21
CA PRO A 144 -16.88 -1.15 -25.43
C PRO A 144 -16.00 -2.01 -26.35
N LYS A 145 -15.40 -1.43 -27.38
CA LYS A 145 -14.45 -2.16 -28.25
C LYS A 145 -13.25 -2.70 -27.48
N VAL A 146 -12.66 -1.89 -26.58
CA VAL A 146 -11.57 -2.35 -25.72
C VAL A 146 -12.02 -3.49 -24.81
N PHE A 147 -13.22 -3.37 -24.22
CA PHE A 147 -13.77 -4.41 -23.37
C PHE A 147 -13.97 -5.73 -24.15
N ASP A 148 -14.54 -5.65 -25.36
CA ASP A 148 -14.81 -6.83 -26.19
C ASP A 148 -13.51 -7.50 -26.66
N GLU A 149 -12.51 -6.73 -27.07
CA GLU A 149 -11.19 -7.21 -27.50
C GLU A 149 -10.31 -7.70 -26.34
N THR A 150 -10.67 -7.37 -25.10
CA THR A 150 -9.90 -7.80 -23.92
C THR A 150 -9.94 -9.32 -23.77
N PHE A 151 -8.79 -9.95 -23.88
CA PHE A 151 -8.64 -11.36 -23.58
C PHE A 151 -8.61 -11.62 -22.08
N LYS A 152 -7.78 -10.85 -21.34
CA LYS A 152 -7.70 -10.92 -19.86
C LYS A 152 -7.50 -9.52 -19.27
N PHE A 153 -8.03 -9.34 -18.07
CA PHE A 153 -7.73 -8.20 -17.22
C PHE A 153 -6.62 -8.60 -16.24
N LEU A 154 -5.47 -7.97 -16.32
CA LEU A 154 -4.32 -8.22 -15.45
C LEU A 154 -4.06 -7.05 -14.49
N HIS A 155 -3.25 -7.28 -13.47
CA HIS A 155 -2.53 -6.25 -12.72
C HIS A 155 -1.06 -6.22 -13.14
N GLY A 156 -0.29 -5.23 -12.64
CA GLY A 156 1.08 -4.99 -13.09
C GLY A 156 2.01 -6.19 -12.95
N ASN A 157 1.94 -6.93 -11.82
CA ASN A 157 2.74 -8.15 -11.65
C ASN A 157 2.33 -9.23 -12.67
N GLY A 158 1.03 -9.51 -12.81
CA GLY A 158 0.54 -10.49 -13.79
C GLY A 158 0.90 -10.15 -15.24
N PHE A 159 1.04 -8.86 -15.57
CA PHE A 159 1.51 -8.41 -16.89
C PHE A 159 2.99 -8.79 -17.14
N ILE A 160 3.86 -8.62 -16.14
CA ILE A 160 5.27 -9.02 -16.22
C ILE A 160 5.40 -10.54 -16.14
N GLU A 161 4.63 -11.22 -15.28
CA GLU A 161 4.61 -12.68 -15.16
C GLU A 161 4.19 -13.35 -16.48
N ARG A 162 3.13 -12.79 -17.14
CA ARG A 162 2.72 -13.25 -18.46
C ARG A 162 3.83 -13.11 -19.50
N TYR A 163 4.56 -11.99 -19.49
CA TYR A 163 5.69 -11.79 -20.37
C TYR A 163 6.80 -12.82 -20.13
N LEU A 164 7.10 -13.13 -18.86
CA LEU A 164 8.15 -14.07 -18.50
C LEU A 164 7.80 -15.53 -18.83
N THR A 165 6.55 -15.94 -18.57
CA THR A 165 6.16 -17.35 -18.50
C THR A 165 5.17 -17.81 -19.59
N GLY A 166 4.48 -16.87 -20.20
CA GLY A 166 3.37 -17.20 -21.09
C GLY A 166 2.03 -17.46 -20.38
N GLN A 167 1.94 -17.40 -19.04
CA GLN A 167 0.73 -17.71 -18.27
C GLN A 167 -0.03 -16.44 -17.86
N PHE A 168 -1.37 -16.49 -17.93
CA PHE A 168 -2.24 -15.43 -17.45
C PHE A 168 -2.73 -15.76 -16.04
N CYS A 169 -2.19 -15.11 -15.03
CA CYS A 169 -2.59 -15.36 -13.65
C CYS A 169 -2.79 -14.05 -12.85
N MET A 170 -3.43 -14.20 -11.70
CA MET A 170 -3.54 -13.18 -10.67
C MET A 170 -3.43 -13.85 -9.30
N ASP A 171 -2.57 -13.31 -8.46
CA ASP A 171 -2.44 -13.79 -7.08
C ASP A 171 -3.64 -13.36 -6.21
N TRP A 172 -3.88 -14.09 -5.12
CA TRP A 172 -5.03 -13.84 -4.23
C TRP A 172 -5.02 -12.46 -3.59
N THR A 173 -3.84 -11.85 -3.36
CA THR A 173 -3.73 -10.55 -2.72
C THR A 173 -4.20 -9.43 -3.64
N ASN A 174 -3.89 -9.51 -4.93
CA ASN A 174 -4.38 -8.63 -5.98
C ASN A 174 -5.84 -8.92 -6.33
N ALA A 175 -6.23 -10.20 -6.40
CA ALA A 175 -7.61 -10.63 -6.64
C ALA A 175 -8.58 -10.08 -5.58
N SER A 176 -8.15 -9.98 -4.31
CA SER A 176 -8.95 -9.39 -3.22
C SER A 176 -9.38 -7.94 -3.49
N PHE A 177 -8.65 -7.21 -4.33
CA PHE A 177 -8.95 -5.82 -4.71
C PHE A 177 -9.68 -5.69 -6.05
N THR A 178 -10.15 -6.79 -6.61
CA THR A 178 -11.02 -6.74 -7.78
C THR A 178 -12.48 -6.48 -7.45
N LEU A 179 -12.95 -6.78 -6.25
CA LEU A 179 -14.35 -6.94 -5.83
C LEU A 179 -15.08 -8.12 -6.50
N LEU A 180 -14.39 -8.96 -7.27
CA LEU A 180 -14.93 -10.13 -7.93
C LEU A 180 -14.44 -11.45 -7.31
N PHE A 181 -13.54 -11.36 -6.34
CA PHE A 181 -12.90 -12.48 -5.66
C PHE A 181 -13.50 -12.69 -4.27
N GLU A 182 -13.76 -13.94 -3.91
CA GLU A 182 -14.25 -14.31 -2.58
C GLU A 182 -13.08 -14.33 -1.59
N THR A 183 -12.71 -13.17 -1.05
CA THR A 183 -11.51 -12.96 -0.22
C THR A 183 -11.44 -13.87 1.00
N ARG A 184 -12.60 -14.27 1.56
CA ARG A 184 -12.67 -15.19 2.71
C ARG A 184 -12.32 -16.62 2.32
N ASP A 185 -12.82 -17.08 1.15
CA ASP A 185 -12.57 -18.42 0.62
C ASP A 185 -11.20 -18.55 -0.05
N ARG A 186 -10.67 -17.47 -0.65
CA ARG A 186 -9.34 -17.40 -1.29
C ARG A 186 -9.13 -18.35 -2.49
N ARG A 187 -10.18 -18.89 -3.07
CA ARG A 187 -10.01 -19.98 -4.06
C ARG A 187 -10.62 -19.71 -5.40
N ARG A 188 -11.60 -18.79 -5.49
CA ARG A 188 -12.38 -18.61 -6.70
C ARG A 188 -12.81 -17.18 -6.94
N TRP A 189 -13.05 -16.90 -8.21
CA TRP A 189 -13.83 -15.77 -8.63
C TRP A 189 -15.30 -15.99 -8.26
N SER A 190 -16.00 -14.94 -7.88
CA SER A 190 -17.42 -15.00 -7.59
C SER A 190 -18.23 -14.94 -8.90
N SER A 191 -18.65 -16.11 -9.40
CA SER A 191 -19.51 -16.17 -10.57
C SER A 191 -20.76 -15.31 -10.42
N ARG A 192 -21.34 -15.32 -9.21
CA ARG A 192 -22.52 -14.52 -8.88
C ARG A 192 -22.30 -13.02 -9.09
N LEU A 193 -21.20 -12.44 -8.57
CA LEU A 193 -20.90 -11.03 -8.75
C LEU A 193 -20.54 -10.71 -10.21
N CYS A 194 -19.84 -11.62 -10.87
CA CYS A 194 -19.52 -11.51 -12.29
C CYS A 194 -20.78 -11.45 -13.16
N ASP A 195 -21.74 -12.36 -12.91
CA ASP A 195 -23.01 -12.40 -13.63
C ASP A 195 -23.85 -11.14 -13.40
N GLU A 196 -24.00 -10.72 -12.13
CA GLU A 196 -24.77 -9.53 -11.76
C GLU A 196 -24.19 -8.23 -12.36
N LEU A 197 -22.86 -8.15 -12.51
CA LEU A 197 -22.16 -7.02 -13.13
C LEU A 197 -21.97 -7.19 -14.64
N GLY A 198 -22.29 -8.36 -15.19
CA GLY A 198 -22.08 -8.69 -16.59
C GLY A 198 -20.61 -8.62 -17.00
N ILE A 199 -19.70 -9.06 -16.12
CA ILE A 199 -18.26 -9.21 -16.38
C ILE A 199 -18.00 -10.70 -16.62
N PRO A 200 -17.69 -11.13 -17.86
CA PRO A 200 -17.46 -12.54 -18.16
C PRO A 200 -16.28 -13.13 -17.38
N LEU A 201 -16.47 -14.31 -16.79
CA LEU A 201 -15.41 -15.00 -16.03
C LEU A 201 -14.18 -15.33 -16.87
N ASP A 202 -14.38 -15.60 -18.16
CA ASP A 202 -13.29 -15.89 -19.09
C ASP A 202 -12.36 -14.70 -19.36
N LYS A 203 -12.77 -13.48 -19.03
CA LYS A 203 -11.91 -12.28 -19.05
C LYS A 203 -11.05 -12.14 -17.78
N LEU A 204 -11.32 -12.95 -16.76
CA LEU A 204 -10.49 -12.97 -15.54
C LEU A 204 -9.36 -14.01 -15.68
N PRO A 205 -8.14 -13.72 -15.18
CA PRO A 205 -7.02 -14.65 -15.25
C PRO A 205 -7.18 -15.81 -14.26
N ASP A 206 -6.32 -16.83 -14.39
CA ASP A 206 -6.27 -17.95 -13.46
C ASP A 206 -5.78 -17.48 -12.08
N LEU A 207 -6.42 -17.98 -11.03
CA LEU A 207 -6.04 -17.65 -9.66
C LEU A 207 -4.85 -18.49 -9.21
N LYS A 208 -3.90 -17.82 -8.52
CA LYS A 208 -2.73 -18.45 -7.91
C LYS A 208 -2.59 -18.04 -6.44
N ALA A 209 -2.12 -18.95 -5.61
CA ALA A 209 -1.62 -18.54 -4.32
C ALA A 209 -0.35 -17.66 -4.52
N PRO A 210 -0.08 -16.68 -3.65
CA PRO A 210 1.08 -15.78 -3.82
C PRO A 210 2.44 -16.49 -3.98
N TRP A 211 2.56 -17.68 -3.40
CA TRP A 211 3.77 -18.50 -3.40
C TRP A 211 3.79 -19.60 -4.50
N ASP A 212 2.75 -19.70 -5.32
CA ASP A 212 2.71 -20.69 -6.38
C ASP A 212 3.70 -20.34 -7.50
N VAL A 213 4.31 -21.35 -8.10
CA VAL A 213 5.04 -21.20 -9.34
C VAL A 213 4.03 -20.96 -10.47
N VAL A 214 4.14 -19.81 -11.13
CA VAL A 214 3.33 -19.47 -12.32
C VAL A 214 3.83 -20.21 -13.54
N GLY A 215 5.13 -20.33 -13.65
CA GLY A 215 5.85 -20.95 -14.76
C GLY A 215 7.35 -20.64 -14.64
N GLU A 216 8.04 -20.79 -15.75
CA GLU A 216 9.49 -20.55 -15.84
C GLU A 216 9.79 -19.50 -16.90
N VAL A 217 10.92 -18.81 -16.75
CA VAL A 217 11.41 -17.86 -17.75
C VAL A 217 11.58 -18.57 -19.10
N THR A 218 10.82 -18.09 -20.09
CA THR A 218 10.85 -18.63 -21.46
C THR A 218 12.17 -18.29 -22.19
N GLN A 219 12.43 -18.94 -23.31
CA GLN A 219 13.60 -18.64 -24.15
C GLN A 219 13.60 -17.19 -24.66
N GLU A 220 12.40 -16.67 -25.01
CA GLU A 220 12.23 -15.29 -25.50
C GLU A 220 12.54 -14.28 -24.38
N ALA A 221 11.90 -14.45 -23.22
CA ALA A 221 12.13 -13.61 -22.05
C ALA A 221 13.60 -13.66 -21.59
N SER A 222 14.24 -14.82 -21.63
CA SER A 222 15.68 -15.00 -21.31
C SER A 222 16.56 -14.14 -22.20
N ARG A 223 16.35 -14.13 -23.51
CA ARG A 223 17.13 -13.31 -24.46
C ARG A 223 17.01 -11.82 -24.20
N GLU A 224 15.80 -11.38 -23.83
CA GLU A 224 15.49 -9.95 -23.67
C GLU A 224 15.80 -9.41 -22.27
N THR A 225 15.88 -10.24 -21.26
CA THR A 225 16.12 -9.82 -19.86
C THR A 225 17.50 -10.20 -19.33
N GLY A 226 18.18 -11.14 -19.99
CA GLY A 226 19.42 -11.72 -19.52
C GLY A 226 19.24 -12.76 -18.40
N LEU A 227 18.03 -13.02 -17.94
CA LEU A 227 17.71 -14.05 -16.93
C LEU A 227 17.89 -15.45 -17.53
N ALA A 228 18.24 -16.43 -16.72
CA ALA A 228 18.38 -17.81 -17.21
C ALA A 228 17.01 -18.38 -17.62
N ARG A 229 16.96 -19.07 -18.79
CA ARG A 229 15.79 -19.86 -19.15
C ARG A 229 15.55 -20.94 -18.09
N GLY A 230 14.29 -21.16 -17.72
CA GLY A 230 13.93 -22.15 -16.71
C GLY A 230 13.95 -21.61 -15.27
N THR A 231 14.34 -20.35 -15.05
CA THR A 231 14.23 -19.75 -13.72
C THR A 231 12.77 -19.68 -13.30
N PRO A 232 12.38 -20.23 -12.11
CA PRO A 232 11.01 -20.20 -11.62
C PRO A 232 10.52 -18.76 -11.40
N VAL A 233 9.29 -18.48 -11.82
CA VAL A 233 8.57 -17.23 -11.57
C VAL A 233 7.43 -17.50 -10.61
N ILE A 234 7.43 -16.82 -9.48
CA ILE A 234 6.48 -16.96 -8.38
C ILE A 234 5.41 -15.87 -8.50
N ALA A 235 4.16 -16.21 -8.24
CA ALA A 235 2.99 -15.35 -8.46
C ALA A 235 3.00 -13.99 -7.74
N GLY A 236 3.84 -13.82 -6.73
CA GLY A 236 4.02 -12.53 -6.09
C GLY A 236 2.79 -12.03 -5.34
N GLY A 237 2.63 -10.71 -5.31
CA GLY A 237 1.51 -10.13 -4.57
C GLY A 237 1.32 -8.63 -4.75
N ALA A 238 0.39 -8.07 -3.97
CA ALA A 238 0.25 -6.63 -3.87
C ALA A 238 1.34 -6.03 -2.97
N ASP A 239 1.82 -4.83 -3.32
CA ASP A 239 2.88 -4.06 -2.63
C ASP A 239 2.76 -4.08 -1.09
N THR A 240 1.57 -3.81 -0.59
CA THR A 240 1.29 -3.75 0.86
C THR A 240 1.45 -5.11 1.55
N ALA A 241 1.11 -6.21 0.87
CA ALA A 241 1.23 -7.55 1.43
C ALA A 241 2.70 -8.01 1.43
N CYS A 242 3.44 -7.70 0.37
CA CYS A 242 4.88 -7.94 0.30
C CYS A 242 5.66 -7.07 1.29
N ALA A 243 5.28 -5.80 1.48
CA ALA A 243 5.87 -4.92 2.48
C ALA A 243 5.64 -5.44 3.92
N ALA A 244 4.43 -5.93 4.23
CA ALA A 244 4.12 -6.53 5.52
C ALA A 244 5.00 -7.76 5.80
N LEU A 245 5.20 -8.63 4.82
CA LEU A 245 6.14 -9.74 4.89
C LEU A 245 7.57 -9.25 5.14
N GLY A 246 8.03 -8.26 4.35
CA GLY A 246 9.39 -7.74 4.42
C GLY A 246 9.76 -7.07 5.75
N VAL A 247 8.79 -6.55 6.49
CA VAL A 247 8.98 -6.06 7.87
C VAL A 247 8.75 -7.15 8.93
N GLY A 248 8.39 -8.37 8.53
CA GLY A 248 8.11 -9.49 9.42
C GLY A 248 6.77 -9.38 10.17
N ALA A 249 5.78 -8.66 9.62
CA ALA A 249 4.41 -8.66 10.12
C ALA A 249 3.65 -9.84 9.50
N VAL A 250 3.64 -10.99 10.17
CA VAL A 250 3.19 -12.28 9.64
C VAL A 250 2.22 -13.03 10.54
N GLU A 251 2.14 -12.66 11.83
CA GLU A 251 1.25 -13.31 12.79
C GLU A 251 0.06 -12.44 13.17
N ASN A 252 -0.99 -13.10 13.66
CA ASN A 252 -2.20 -12.44 14.12
C ASN A 252 -1.92 -11.30 15.12
N GLY A 253 -2.45 -10.11 14.84
CA GLY A 253 -2.24 -8.91 15.65
C GLY A 253 -0.90 -8.19 15.41
N GLU A 254 0.00 -8.71 14.58
CA GLU A 254 1.15 -7.94 14.12
C GLU A 254 0.71 -6.91 13.08
N ALA A 255 1.32 -5.74 13.12
CA ALA A 255 0.93 -4.62 12.28
C ALA A 255 2.14 -3.98 11.60
N MET A 256 1.95 -3.56 10.35
CA MET A 256 2.84 -2.68 9.63
C MET A 256 2.17 -1.32 9.43
N GLU A 257 2.89 -0.25 9.72
CA GLU A 257 2.54 1.08 9.23
C GLU A 257 3.52 1.50 8.14
N ASP A 258 3.02 1.69 6.94
CA ASP A 258 3.78 2.26 5.82
C ASP A 258 3.46 3.75 5.70
N GLY A 259 4.41 4.58 6.16
CA GLY A 259 4.28 6.03 6.26
C GLY A 259 5.01 6.77 5.14
N GLY A 260 4.28 7.13 4.10
CA GLY A 260 4.71 7.99 3.00
C GLY A 260 3.91 9.29 2.93
N THR A 261 3.51 9.69 1.73
CA THR A 261 2.57 10.81 1.47
C THR A 261 1.24 10.60 2.21
N ALA A 262 0.68 9.42 2.08
CA ALA A 262 -0.40 8.86 2.89
C ALA A 262 0.19 7.84 3.88
N THR A 263 -0.62 7.32 4.78
CA THR A 263 -0.23 6.22 5.67
C THR A 263 -1.18 5.05 5.50
N LYS A 264 -0.63 3.84 5.43
CA LYS A 264 -1.37 2.58 5.46
C LYS A 264 -1.00 1.83 6.75
N LEU A 265 -2.00 1.46 7.54
CA LEU A 265 -1.88 0.50 8.63
C LEU A 265 -2.39 -0.84 8.12
N ALA A 266 -1.53 -1.84 8.00
CA ALA A 266 -1.89 -3.20 7.66
C ALA A 266 -1.74 -4.08 8.89
N VAL A 267 -2.82 -4.75 9.30
CA VAL A 267 -2.86 -5.62 10.49
C VAL A 267 -3.12 -7.05 10.04
N VAL A 268 -2.29 -7.97 10.46
CA VAL A 268 -2.43 -9.40 10.15
C VAL A 268 -3.54 -10.01 11.00
N THR A 269 -4.39 -10.81 10.37
CA THR A 269 -5.38 -11.66 11.06
C THR A 269 -5.35 -13.09 10.52
N ASP A 270 -5.61 -14.04 11.39
CA ASP A 270 -5.78 -15.46 11.08
C ASP A 270 -7.26 -15.86 10.86
N LYS A 271 -8.18 -14.89 10.95
CA LYS A 271 -9.61 -15.10 10.76
C LYS A 271 -10.17 -14.18 9.66
N PRO A 272 -11.01 -14.68 8.76
CA PRO A 272 -11.64 -13.87 7.73
C PRO A 272 -12.88 -13.11 8.25
N ASP A 273 -12.83 -12.66 9.49
CA ASP A 273 -13.84 -11.79 10.09
C ASP A 273 -13.37 -10.33 9.96
N PHE A 274 -13.90 -9.66 8.95
CA PHE A 274 -13.39 -8.36 8.52
C PHE A 274 -14.26 -7.21 9.01
N PRO A 275 -13.63 -6.14 9.55
CA PRO A 275 -14.33 -4.86 9.72
C PRO A 275 -14.74 -4.27 8.37
N ILE A 276 -15.97 -3.77 8.24
CA ILE A 276 -16.42 -3.12 6.99
C ILE A 276 -15.69 -1.80 6.73
N LYS A 277 -15.05 -1.22 7.73
CA LYS A 277 -14.30 0.03 7.65
C LYS A 277 -12.84 -0.13 7.17
N THR A 278 -12.38 -1.36 7.00
CA THR A 278 -11.06 -1.68 6.44
C THR A 278 -11.14 -2.13 4.99
N LEU A 279 -10.02 -2.06 4.29
CA LEU A 279 -9.81 -2.71 3.01
C LEU A 279 -9.14 -4.06 3.29
N ASN A 280 -9.77 -5.14 2.89
CA ASN A 280 -9.39 -6.49 3.31
C ASN A 280 -8.78 -7.26 2.14
N ARG A 281 -7.69 -7.98 2.40
CA ARG A 281 -7.04 -8.81 1.38
C ARG A 281 -6.42 -10.06 1.98
N CYS A 282 -6.21 -11.06 1.14
CA CYS A 282 -5.31 -12.15 1.49
C CYS A 282 -3.90 -11.61 1.78
N HIS A 283 -3.19 -12.25 2.71
CA HIS A 283 -1.77 -12.00 2.88
C HIS A 283 -0.95 -12.91 1.95
N VAL A 284 0.32 -12.58 1.70
CA VAL A 284 1.28 -13.47 1.03
C VAL A 284 1.77 -14.60 1.94
N VAL A 285 1.42 -14.58 3.22
CA VAL A 285 1.67 -15.67 4.18
C VAL A 285 0.46 -16.62 4.18
N PRO A 286 0.67 -17.95 4.11
CA PRO A 286 -0.41 -18.92 4.18
C PRO A 286 -1.34 -18.70 5.39
N ASP A 287 -2.64 -18.89 5.17
CA ASP A 287 -3.69 -18.80 6.19
C ASP A 287 -3.74 -17.48 6.97
N ARG A 288 -3.35 -16.39 6.32
CA ARG A 288 -3.41 -15.03 6.86
C ARG A 288 -4.12 -14.07 5.91
N TRP A 289 -4.68 -13.01 6.49
CA TRP A 289 -5.26 -11.88 5.79
C TRP A 289 -4.69 -10.59 6.35
N LEU A 290 -4.84 -9.50 5.59
CA LEU A 290 -4.50 -8.14 6.01
C LEU A 290 -5.76 -7.29 6.08
N LEU A 291 -5.94 -6.62 7.20
CA LEU A 291 -6.88 -5.53 7.41
C LEU A 291 -6.14 -4.23 7.17
N VAL A 292 -6.46 -3.53 6.10
CA VAL A 292 -5.75 -2.31 5.74
C VAL A 292 -6.62 -1.09 6.04
N ALA A 293 -6.16 -0.24 6.94
CA ALA A 293 -6.73 1.07 7.22
C ALA A 293 -5.79 2.14 6.65
N ALA A 294 -6.33 3.13 5.97
CA ALA A 294 -5.53 4.13 5.27
C ALA A 294 -5.95 5.55 5.63
N SER A 295 -4.99 6.39 5.99
CA SER A 295 -5.15 7.84 6.15
C SER A 295 -4.59 8.57 4.95
N SER A 296 -5.35 9.54 4.44
CA SER A 296 -5.11 10.16 3.13
C SER A 296 -3.92 11.10 3.12
N THR A 297 -3.73 11.89 4.19
CA THR A 297 -2.68 12.93 4.24
C THR A 297 -1.97 12.94 5.59
N THR A 298 -0.77 12.35 5.63
CA THR A 298 0.09 12.38 6.83
C THR A 298 1.44 13.02 6.50
N GLY A 299 2.29 12.39 5.70
CA GLY A 299 3.54 12.99 5.25
C GLY A 299 3.32 14.15 4.28
N ALA A 300 2.25 14.10 3.46
CA ALA A 300 1.85 15.22 2.62
C ALA A 300 1.51 16.47 3.45
N LEU A 301 0.86 16.30 4.59
CA LEU A 301 0.52 17.39 5.49
C LEU A 301 1.78 18.07 6.06
N LEU A 302 2.79 17.28 6.44
CA LEU A 302 4.06 17.84 6.91
C LEU A 302 4.78 18.60 5.79
N ARG A 303 4.74 18.10 4.55
CA ARG A 303 5.29 18.79 3.38
C ARG A 303 4.54 20.09 3.11
N TRP A 304 3.22 20.05 3.10
CA TRP A 304 2.38 21.23 2.93
C TRP A 304 2.69 22.31 3.99
N LEU A 305 2.81 21.93 5.27
CA LEU A 305 3.16 22.87 6.34
C LEU A 305 4.57 23.45 6.14
N LYS A 306 5.53 22.62 5.70
CA LYS A 306 6.89 23.10 5.36
C LYS A 306 6.85 24.19 4.29
N ASP A 307 6.08 23.96 3.23
CA ASP A 307 5.96 24.88 2.10
C ASP A 307 5.18 26.16 2.49
N LEU A 308 4.11 26.02 3.28
CA LEU A 308 3.31 27.12 3.80
C LEU A 308 4.13 28.06 4.70
N LEU A 309 4.95 27.52 5.58
CA LEU A 309 5.79 28.32 6.50
C LEU A 309 6.98 28.96 5.78
N GLY A 310 7.40 28.50 4.61
CA GLY A 310 8.39 29.08 3.72
C GLY A 310 9.83 29.19 4.26
N THR A 311 10.01 29.28 5.58
CA THR A 311 11.30 29.61 6.22
C THR A 311 12.23 28.40 6.38
N TYR A 312 11.67 27.19 6.49
CA TYR A 312 12.45 25.99 6.81
C TYR A 312 13.45 25.60 5.72
N GLN A 313 13.09 25.72 4.46
CA GLN A 313 13.97 25.31 3.36
C GLN A 313 15.23 26.20 3.32
N GLY A 314 15.08 27.51 3.40
CA GLY A 314 16.21 28.44 3.41
C GLY A 314 17.10 28.29 4.65
N GLU A 315 16.49 28.03 5.82
CA GLU A 315 17.23 27.79 7.07
C GLU A 315 18.01 26.47 7.02
N ALA A 316 17.41 25.39 6.48
CA ALA A 316 18.06 24.10 6.31
C ALA A 316 19.26 24.18 5.36
N THR A 317 19.09 24.88 4.21
CA THR A 317 20.18 25.12 3.24
C THR A 317 21.33 25.88 3.89
N ARG A 318 21.07 26.98 4.60
CA ARG A 318 22.12 27.74 5.30
C ARG A 318 22.87 26.94 6.37
N ARG A 319 22.19 25.97 7.00
CA ARG A 319 22.79 25.13 8.05
C ARG A 319 23.40 23.83 7.52
N GLY A 320 23.26 23.52 6.23
CA GLY A 320 23.73 22.27 5.64
C GLY A 320 23.06 21.02 6.22
N VAL A 321 21.78 21.11 6.62
CA VAL A 321 21.03 20.00 7.23
C VAL A 321 19.77 19.68 6.41
N ASP A 322 19.29 18.47 6.53
CA ASP A 322 17.99 18.08 5.95
C ASP A 322 16.85 18.87 6.60
N VAL A 323 15.89 19.32 5.80
CA VAL A 323 14.79 20.19 6.22
C VAL A 323 13.87 19.52 7.25
N TYR A 324 13.58 18.23 7.11
CA TYR A 324 12.73 17.49 8.05
C TYR A 324 13.45 17.24 9.36
N THR A 325 14.78 17.08 9.34
CA THR A 325 15.61 17.03 10.54
C THR A 325 15.53 18.35 11.33
N LEU A 326 15.48 19.50 10.64
CA LEU A 326 15.31 20.79 11.28
C LEU A 326 13.91 20.93 11.89
N MET A 327 12.87 20.52 11.16
CA MET A 327 11.48 20.52 11.66
C MET A 327 11.33 19.61 12.89
N ASP A 328 11.94 18.43 12.90
CA ASP A 328 11.96 17.54 14.06
C ASP A 328 12.60 18.18 15.29
N LYS A 329 13.74 18.89 15.12
CA LYS A 329 14.40 19.61 16.21
C LYS A 329 13.52 20.71 16.79
N ASP A 330 12.79 21.44 15.95
CA ASP A 330 11.85 22.48 16.41
C ASP A 330 10.64 21.85 17.12
N ALA A 331 10.03 20.83 16.55
CA ALA A 331 8.90 20.12 17.14
C ALA A 331 9.26 19.47 18.49
N ALA A 332 10.51 19.02 18.67
CA ALA A 332 10.97 18.45 19.92
C ALA A 332 11.00 19.47 21.09
N ARG A 333 11.04 20.76 20.79
CA ARG A 333 10.98 21.86 21.79
C ARG A 333 9.56 22.21 22.23
N SER A 334 8.55 21.73 21.50
CA SER A 334 7.15 21.84 21.90
C SER A 334 6.77 20.65 22.79
N PRO A 335 6.03 20.86 23.88
CA PRO A 335 5.67 19.77 24.79
C PRO A 335 4.65 18.80 24.13
N PRO A 336 4.47 17.60 24.70
CA PRO A 336 3.37 16.72 24.34
C PRO A 336 2.02 17.45 24.38
N GLY A 337 1.25 17.33 23.28
CA GLY A 337 0.00 18.06 23.11
C GLY A 337 0.13 19.42 22.44
N ALA A 338 1.33 19.76 21.93
CA ALA A 338 1.58 20.93 21.08
C ALA A 338 1.01 22.26 21.65
N ASN A 339 1.10 22.47 22.97
CA ASN A 339 0.51 23.62 23.68
C ASN A 339 -1.00 23.82 23.41
N GLY A 340 -1.74 22.73 23.16
CA GLY A 340 -3.18 22.75 22.90
C GLY A 340 -3.57 22.88 21.42
N VAL A 341 -2.61 22.99 20.52
CA VAL A 341 -2.90 22.98 19.08
C VAL A 341 -3.22 21.57 18.62
N ILE A 342 -4.37 21.39 17.99
CA ILE A 342 -4.84 20.11 17.45
C ILE A 342 -5.11 20.27 15.95
N VAL A 343 -4.78 19.25 15.17
CA VAL A 343 -4.98 19.22 13.72
C VAL A 343 -5.83 18.00 13.35
N LEU A 344 -6.89 18.23 12.56
CA LEU A 344 -7.58 17.18 11.82
C LEU A 344 -6.87 17.01 10.47
N PRO A 345 -6.22 15.88 10.19
CA PRO A 345 -5.31 15.73 9.05
C PRO A 345 -6.04 15.41 7.73
N TYR A 346 -7.23 15.95 7.50
CA TYR A 346 -8.10 15.60 6.38
C TYR A 346 -7.91 16.57 5.20
N PHE A 347 -6.66 16.73 4.76
CA PHE A 347 -6.27 17.72 3.75
C PHE A 347 -6.37 17.20 2.30
N ALA A 348 -6.77 15.95 2.08
CA ALA A 348 -7.00 15.44 0.74
C ALA A 348 -8.25 16.05 0.12
N PRO A 349 -8.23 16.48 -1.16
CA PRO A 349 -9.41 17.02 -1.84
C PRO A 349 -10.60 16.05 -1.85
N GLY A 350 -10.34 14.73 -1.87
CA GLY A 350 -11.36 13.67 -1.82
C GLY A 350 -11.71 13.20 -0.41
N GLY A 351 -11.45 13.99 0.62
CA GLY A 351 -11.77 13.68 2.01
C GLY A 351 -10.87 12.62 2.66
N GLU A 352 -11.39 11.92 3.65
CA GLU A 352 -10.61 10.95 4.43
C GLU A 352 -11.18 9.52 4.26
N ARG A 353 -10.25 8.56 4.33
CA ARG A 353 -10.55 7.12 4.27
C ARG A 353 -10.84 6.55 5.66
N SER A 354 -10.18 5.48 6.04
CA SER A 354 -10.40 4.82 7.33
C SER A 354 -10.04 5.72 8.53
N PRO A 355 -10.81 5.66 9.62
CA PRO A 355 -12.01 4.85 9.80
C PRO A 355 -13.30 5.56 9.42
N ILE A 356 -13.24 6.84 9.00
CA ILE A 356 -14.43 7.68 8.84
C ILE A 356 -15.11 7.55 7.47
N TRP A 357 -14.34 7.32 6.41
CA TRP A 357 -14.86 7.20 5.03
C TRP A 357 -15.77 8.36 4.62
N ASP A 358 -15.26 9.57 4.77
CA ASP A 358 -16.00 10.79 4.52
C ASP A 358 -15.35 11.59 3.38
N PRO A 359 -16.01 11.70 2.21
CA PRO A 359 -15.48 12.46 1.07
C PRO A 359 -15.50 13.97 1.30
N TYR A 360 -16.28 14.44 2.25
CA TYR A 360 -16.45 15.86 2.59
C TYR A 360 -15.52 16.32 3.71
N ALA A 361 -14.86 15.41 4.43
CA ALA A 361 -13.94 15.79 5.50
C ALA A 361 -12.83 16.73 5.01
N ARG A 362 -12.58 17.80 5.76
CA ARG A 362 -11.53 18.78 5.46
C ARG A 362 -10.58 18.99 6.63
N GLY A 363 -9.37 19.45 6.33
CA GLY A 363 -8.36 19.77 7.31
C GLY A 363 -8.75 20.94 8.20
N VAL A 364 -8.46 20.82 9.51
CA VAL A 364 -8.75 21.85 10.50
C VAL A 364 -7.54 21.99 11.42
N ILE A 365 -7.22 23.21 11.77
CA ILE A 365 -6.24 23.55 12.83
C ILE A 365 -6.96 24.41 13.87
N PHE A 366 -6.99 23.96 15.11
CA PHE A 366 -7.65 24.71 16.19
C PHE A 366 -6.82 24.71 17.48
N GLY A 367 -7.20 25.58 18.45
CA GLY A 367 -6.46 25.75 19.69
C GLY A 367 -5.27 26.72 19.57
N LEU A 368 -5.19 27.49 18.47
CA LEU A 368 -4.17 28.51 18.28
C LEU A 368 -4.40 29.72 19.20
N THR A 369 -3.31 30.26 19.73
CA THR A 369 -3.26 31.52 20.46
C THR A 369 -2.12 32.37 19.92
N LEU A 370 -1.98 33.61 20.35
CA LEU A 370 -0.87 34.48 20.00
C LEU A 370 0.49 33.95 20.50
N ALA A 371 0.51 33.04 21.46
CA ALA A 371 1.71 32.36 21.95
C ALA A 371 2.12 31.15 21.11
N SER A 372 1.25 30.69 20.22
CA SER A 372 1.52 29.52 19.37
C SER A 372 2.56 29.87 18.30
N GLY A 373 3.59 29.04 18.18
CA GLY A 373 4.65 29.24 17.21
C GLY A 373 4.79 28.10 16.21
N ARG A 374 5.71 28.25 15.23
CA ARG A 374 5.94 27.24 14.18
C ARG A 374 6.26 25.85 14.74
N ARG A 375 6.96 25.78 15.89
CA ARG A 375 7.29 24.52 16.57
C ARG A 375 6.05 23.77 17.05
N ASP A 376 5.03 24.50 17.49
CA ASP A 376 3.78 23.91 17.96
C ASP A 376 2.94 23.38 16.79
N LEU A 377 2.92 24.10 15.67
CA LEU A 377 2.29 23.65 14.43
C LEU A 377 2.93 22.38 13.89
N VAL A 378 4.28 22.32 13.79
CA VAL A 378 4.97 21.10 13.34
C VAL A 378 4.68 19.94 14.29
N ARG A 379 4.75 20.19 15.61
CA ARG A 379 4.42 19.18 16.61
C ARG A 379 2.99 18.66 16.46
N ALA A 380 2.01 19.55 16.32
CA ALA A 380 0.61 19.20 16.14
C ALA A 380 0.36 18.36 14.89
N VAL A 381 1.06 18.64 13.78
CA VAL A 381 0.99 17.82 12.54
C VAL A 381 1.55 16.42 12.76
N LEU A 382 2.70 16.28 13.46
CA LEU A 382 3.24 14.95 13.79
C LEU A 382 2.28 14.17 14.71
N GLU A 383 1.67 14.83 15.68
CA GLU A 383 0.69 14.25 16.59
C GLU A 383 -0.62 13.87 15.89
N ALA A 384 -1.10 14.70 14.95
CA ALA A 384 -2.30 14.43 14.17
C ALA A 384 -2.23 13.10 13.41
N SER A 385 -1.09 12.81 12.79
CA SER A 385 -0.88 11.52 12.12
C SER A 385 -0.91 10.35 13.11
N ALA A 386 -0.40 10.56 14.33
CA ALA A 386 -0.44 9.54 15.37
C ALA A 386 -1.86 9.37 15.97
N TYR A 387 -2.67 10.43 16.03
CA TYR A 387 -4.09 10.33 16.39
C TYR A 387 -4.90 9.56 15.34
N ALA A 388 -4.68 9.83 14.05
CA ALA A 388 -5.29 9.07 12.97
C ALA A 388 -4.90 7.58 13.02
N LEU A 389 -3.62 7.29 13.28
CA LEU A 389 -3.14 5.92 13.49
C LEU A 389 -3.83 5.26 14.70
N ARG A 390 -3.95 5.97 15.83
CA ARG A 390 -4.63 5.47 17.03
C ARG A 390 -6.10 5.19 16.77
N ASP A 391 -6.80 6.05 16.01
CA ASP A 391 -8.21 5.85 15.67
C ASP A 391 -8.40 4.60 14.80
N ASN A 392 -7.55 4.39 13.82
CA ASN A 392 -7.52 3.15 13.02
C ASN A 392 -7.23 1.90 13.87
N ILE A 393 -6.26 1.96 14.78
CA ILE A 393 -5.96 0.88 15.74
C ILE A 393 -7.20 0.58 16.59
N THR A 394 -7.82 1.61 17.17
CA THR A 394 -9.00 1.46 18.03
C THR A 394 -10.17 0.82 17.28
N MET A 395 -10.39 1.23 16.02
CA MET A 395 -11.42 0.65 15.15
C MET A 395 -11.17 -0.84 14.89
N ILE A 396 -9.94 -1.24 14.58
CA ILE A 396 -9.60 -2.64 14.33
C ILE A 396 -9.70 -3.46 15.64
N GLU A 397 -9.20 -2.92 16.76
CA GLU A 397 -9.28 -3.60 18.05
C GLU A 397 -10.72 -3.79 18.57
N SER A 398 -11.64 -2.90 18.18
CA SER A 398 -13.07 -3.05 18.52
C SER A 398 -13.72 -4.29 17.88
N HIS A 399 -13.07 -4.90 16.88
CA HIS A 399 -13.48 -6.17 16.25
C HIS A 399 -12.76 -7.38 16.84
N GLY A 400 -12.16 -7.26 18.04
CA GLY A 400 -11.56 -8.38 18.77
C GLY A 400 -10.12 -8.73 18.38
N ILE A 401 -9.48 -7.97 17.50
CA ILE A 401 -8.09 -8.19 17.08
C ILE A 401 -7.17 -7.35 17.94
N ARG A 402 -6.39 -7.99 18.82
CA ARG A 402 -5.43 -7.30 19.68
C ARG A 402 -4.15 -6.97 18.92
N ILE A 403 -3.90 -5.69 18.66
CA ILE A 403 -2.67 -5.24 18.00
C ILE A 403 -1.52 -5.18 19.03
N GLY A 404 -0.43 -5.86 18.70
CA GLY A 404 0.79 -5.90 19.52
C GLY A 404 1.75 -4.77 19.17
N THR A 405 2.75 -5.07 18.36
CA THR A 405 3.77 -4.12 17.90
C THR A 405 3.45 -3.60 16.50
N VAL A 406 3.61 -2.29 16.29
CA VAL A 406 3.49 -1.66 14.96
C VAL A 406 4.90 -1.52 14.36
N ARG A 407 5.16 -2.24 13.28
CA ARG A 407 6.42 -2.17 12.53
C ARG A 407 6.33 -1.04 11.50
N LEU A 408 7.32 -0.15 11.50
CA LEU A 408 7.31 1.02 10.60
C LEU A 408 8.09 0.76 9.33
N SER A 409 7.52 1.20 8.22
CA SER A 409 8.11 1.31 6.89
C SER A 409 7.91 2.73 6.34
N GLY A 410 8.61 3.03 5.24
CA GLY A 410 8.51 4.32 4.55
C GLY A 410 9.25 5.48 5.22
N GLY A 411 9.17 6.66 4.59
CA GLY A 411 9.97 7.83 4.97
C GLY A 411 9.73 8.37 6.38
N GLN A 412 8.50 8.23 6.89
CA GLN A 412 8.17 8.69 8.26
C GLN A 412 8.92 7.89 9.35
N ALA A 413 9.32 6.66 9.03
CA ALA A 413 10.07 5.80 9.95
C ALA A 413 11.47 6.35 10.27
N SER A 414 12.04 7.23 9.47
CA SER A 414 13.36 7.84 9.71
C SER A 414 13.37 8.80 10.89
N SER A 415 12.26 9.52 11.17
CA SER A 415 12.17 10.47 12.27
C SER A 415 12.08 9.78 13.64
N ARG A 416 13.11 9.98 14.49
CA ARG A 416 13.12 9.45 15.85
C ARG A 416 12.03 10.08 16.72
N LEU A 417 11.76 11.37 16.53
CA LEU A 417 10.70 12.08 17.24
C LEU A 417 9.33 11.51 16.89
N TRP A 418 9.04 11.34 15.59
CA TRP A 418 7.75 10.85 15.12
C TRP A 418 7.48 9.43 15.60
N ARG A 419 8.50 8.53 15.55
CA ARG A 419 8.38 7.18 16.13
C ARG A 419 7.99 7.21 17.62
N GLY A 420 8.63 8.12 18.39
CA GLY A 420 8.30 8.32 19.82
C GLY A 420 6.87 8.80 20.02
N ILE A 421 6.41 9.79 19.23
CA ILE A 421 5.04 10.32 19.28
C ILE A 421 4.04 9.20 18.95
N LYS A 422 4.27 8.44 17.89
CA LYS A 422 3.41 7.32 17.50
C LYS A 422 3.28 6.30 18.63
N ALA A 423 4.40 5.89 19.25
CA ALA A 423 4.36 4.96 20.39
C ALA A 423 3.57 5.53 21.58
N ASP A 424 3.81 6.79 21.94
CA ASP A 424 3.18 7.44 23.11
C ASP A 424 1.67 7.63 22.89
N VAL A 425 1.25 8.06 21.70
CA VAL A 425 -0.15 8.33 21.35
C VAL A 425 -0.94 7.03 21.20
N THR A 426 -0.41 6.05 20.48
CA THR A 426 -1.11 4.78 20.21
C THR A 426 -1.09 3.83 21.40
N ARG A 427 -0.19 4.05 22.37
CA ARG A 427 0.08 3.14 23.48
C ARG A 427 0.56 1.76 23.04
N LYS A 428 1.14 1.67 21.84
CA LYS A 428 1.72 0.46 21.26
C LYS A 428 3.23 0.58 21.12
N PRO A 429 3.99 -0.51 21.32
CA PRO A 429 5.37 -0.55 20.90
C PRO A 429 5.46 -0.29 19.39
N VAL A 430 6.43 0.54 19.00
CA VAL A 430 6.73 0.87 17.60
C VAL A 430 8.11 0.34 17.28
N ALA A 431 8.23 -0.50 16.25
CA ALA A 431 9.47 -1.12 15.84
C ALA A 431 9.96 -0.54 14.51
N LEU A 432 11.26 -0.22 14.45
CA LEU A 432 11.98 0.09 13.21
C LEU A 432 12.71 -1.17 12.76
N THR A 433 12.45 -1.60 11.53
CA THR A 433 13.19 -2.72 10.92
C THR A 433 14.49 -2.25 10.28
N SER A 434 15.42 -3.18 10.05
CA SER A 434 16.67 -2.88 9.36
C SER A 434 16.51 -2.71 7.85
N ARG A 435 15.34 -3.04 7.31
CA ARG A 435 15.06 -3.06 5.87
C ARG A 435 14.51 -1.73 5.40
N VAL A 436 15.29 -1.05 4.57
CA VAL A 436 14.87 0.24 3.95
C VAL A 436 13.82 -0.01 2.87
N GLU A 437 14.03 -1.02 2.04
CA GLU A 437 13.13 -1.41 0.93
C GLU A 437 12.37 -2.69 1.29
N ALA A 438 11.45 -2.56 2.23
CA ALA A 438 10.72 -3.70 2.79
C ALA A 438 9.89 -4.46 1.73
N THR A 439 9.30 -3.75 0.76
CA THR A 439 8.48 -4.36 -0.31
C THR A 439 9.33 -5.29 -1.17
N VAL A 440 10.42 -4.78 -1.76
CA VAL A 440 11.33 -5.57 -2.62
C VAL A 440 11.90 -6.77 -1.86
N PHE A 441 12.25 -6.57 -0.58
CA PHE A 441 12.77 -7.65 0.25
C PHE A 441 11.71 -8.73 0.52
N GLY A 442 10.47 -8.34 0.87
CA GLY A 442 9.37 -9.27 1.08
C GLY A 442 9.05 -10.07 -0.19
N THR A 443 9.09 -9.41 -1.35
CA THR A 443 8.89 -10.05 -2.65
C THR A 443 10.01 -11.04 -2.96
N ALA A 444 11.27 -10.71 -2.61
CA ALA A 444 12.38 -11.65 -2.76
C ALA A 444 12.26 -12.87 -1.81
N LEU A 445 11.79 -12.66 -0.56
CA LEU A 445 11.51 -13.78 0.36
C LEU A 445 10.44 -14.71 -0.20
N LEU A 446 9.39 -14.12 -0.79
CA LEU A 446 8.31 -14.89 -1.43
C LEU A 446 8.84 -15.70 -2.62
N ALA A 447 9.74 -15.14 -3.44
CA ALA A 447 10.44 -15.86 -4.49
C ALA A 447 11.20 -17.08 -3.93
N GLY A 448 11.96 -16.89 -2.85
CA GLY A 448 12.71 -17.96 -2.20
C GLY A 448 11.83 -19.05 -1.61
N TYR A 449 10.73 -18.68 -0.99
CA TYR A 449 9.78 -19.65 -0.43
C TYR A 449 9.07 -20.47 -1.52
N GLY A 450 8.56 -19.81 -2.57
CA GLY A 450 7.93 -20.49 -3.71
C GLY A 450 8.86 -21.43 -4.47
N ALA A 451 10.15 -21.14 -4.46
CA ALA A 451 11.20 -22.02 -5.04
C ALA A 451 11.73 -23.10 -4.08
N GLY A 452 11.18 -23.20 -2.85
CA GLY A 452 11.56 -24.20 -1.86
C GLY A 452 12.89 -23.94 -1.14
N LEU A 453 13.44 -22.72 -1.21
CA LEU A 453 14.66 -22.35 -0.45
C LEU A 453 14.39 -22.18 1.03
N TYR A 454 13.14 -21.95 1.42
CA TYR A 454 12.68 -21.80 2.79
C TYR A 454 11.51 -22.74 3.05
N SER A 455 11.51 -23.40 4.20
CA SER A 455 10.44 -24.32 4.60
C SER A 455 9.24 -23.61 5.24
N ASP A 456 9.46 -22.44 5.86
CA ASP A 456 8.43 -21.62 6.51
C ASP A 456 8.65 -20.14 6.24
N LEU A 457 7.72 -19.52 5.50
CA LEU A 457 7.81 -18.13 5.09
C LEU A 457 7.72 -17.16 6.26
N GLY A 458 6.83 -17.45 7.23
CA GLY A 458 6.60 -16.58 8.38
C GLY A 458 7.80 -16.52 9.31
N SER A 459 8.34 -17.65 9.67
CA SER A 459 9.55 -17.75 10.53
C SER A 459 10.75 -17.09 9.83
N THR A 460 10.95 -17.38 8.54
CA THR A 460 12.02 -16.77 7.73
C THR A 460 11.90 -15.25 7.68
N ALA A 461 10.70 -14.71 7.46
CA ALA A 461 10.47 -13.27 7.44
C ALA A 461 10.76 -12.59 8.79
N LYS A 462 10.43 -13.23 9.91
CA LYS A 462 10.77 -12.74 11.25
C LYS A 462 12.27 -12.74 11.51
N GLU A 463 12.93 -13.81 11.15
CA GLU A 463 14.37 -13.96 11.36
C GLU A 463 15.16 -12.96 10.51
N LEU A 464 14.86 -12.87 9.21
CA LEU A 464 15.58 -12.05 8.26
C LEU A 464 15.11 -10.58 8.23
N GLY A 465 13.88 -10.30 8.64
CA GLY A 465 13.30 -8.95 8.76
C GLY A 465 13.67 -8.21 10.06
N ARG A 466 14.86 -8.44 10.59
CA ARG A 466 15.39 -8.01 11.89
C ARG A 466 14.90 -6.63 12.35
N VAL A 467 14.34 -6.58 13.55
CA VAL A 467 14.00 -5.33 14.24
C VAL A 467 15.30 -4.66 14.73
N ARG A 468 15.54 -3.42 14.30
CA ARG A 468 16.71 -2.62 14.68
C ARG A 468 16.50 -1.86 15.98
N GLU A 469 15.29 -1.35 16.20
CA GLU A 469 14.95 -0.51 17.35
C GLU A 469 13.47 -0.70 17.73
N ILE A 470 13.18 -0.75 19.03
CA ILE A 470 11.81 -0.72 19.55
C ILE A 470 11.64 0.49 20.45
N ARG A 471 10.64 1.32 20.12
CA ARG A 471 10.17 2.41 20.96
C ARG A 471 8.94 1.95 21.75
N ARG A 472 9.06 1.90 23.06
CA ARG A 472 7.94 1.61 23.96
C ARG A 472 7.24 2.91 24.37
N PRO A 473 5.92 2.88 24.59
CA PRO A 473 5.16 4.04 25.02
C PRO A 473 5.63 4.51 26.40
N ARG A 474 5.84 5.80 26.54
CA ARG A 474 6.23 6.45 27.80
C ARG A 474 4.98 6.80 28.63
N ARG A 475 5.11 6.90 29.96
CA ARG A 475 4.04 7.39 30.83
C ARG A 475 3.91 8.91 30.77
N ALA A 476 5.02 9.62 30.59
CA ALA A 476 5.04 11.07 30.47
C ALA A 476 4.21 11.54 29.26
N GLY A 477 3.30 12.50 29.47
CA GLY A 477 2.41 13.00 28.42
C GLY A 477 1.21 12.12 28.09
N ALA A 478 1.07 10.93 28.65
CA ALA A 478 0.00 10.00 28.32
C ALA A 478 -1.42 10.57 28.58
N HIS A 479 -1.56 11.36 29.66
CA HIS A 479 -2.84 12.01 29.99
C HIS A 479 -3.19 13.05 28.91
N ARG A 480 -2.24 13.93 28.56
CA ARG A 480 -2.43 14.97 27.54
C ARG A 480 -2.77 14.37 26.18
N TYR A 481 -2.08 13.29 25.76
CA TYR A 481 -2.38 12.62 24.51
C TYR A 481 -3.77 11.96 24.50
N ARG A 482 -4.26 11.47 25.64
CA ARG A 482 -5.61 10.95 25.75
C ARG A 482 -6.66 12.05 25.62
N GLU A 483 -6.47 13.19 26.31
CA GLU A 483 -7.34 14.36 26.23
C GLU A 483 -7.40 14.89 24.79
N ASN A 484 -6.23 15.10 24.18
CA ASN A 484 -6.16 15.62 22.82
C ASN A 484 -6.74 14.64 21.78
N PHE A 485 -6.60 13.32 21.98
CA PHE A 485 -7.25 12.33 21.12
C PHE A 485 -8.78 12.39 21.22
N ASN A 486 -9.31 12.58 22.41
CA ASN A 486 -10.77 12.75 22.59
C ASN A 486 -11.24 14.05 21.92
N ALA A 487 -10.50 15.15 22.09
CA ALA A 487 -10.80 16.42 21.44
C ALA A 487 -10.68 16.33 19.91
N PHE A 488 -9.71 15.59 19.39
CA PHE A 488 -9.55 15.28 17.97
C PHE A 488 -10.80 14.58 17.40
N LYS A 489 -11.31 13.55 18.08
CA LYS A 489 -12.53 12.85 17.65
C LYS A 489 -13.77 13.72 17.76
N ASP A 490 -13.98 14.40 18.90
CA ASP A 490 -15.11 15.27 19.13
C ASP A 490 -15.16 16.44 18.12
N ALA A 491 -14.02 17.01 17.78
CA ALA A 491 -13.94 18.08 16.78
C ALA A 491 -14.44 17.63 15.40
N TYR A 492 -14.03 16.44 14.95
CA TYR A 492 -14.51 15.89 13.69
C TYR A 492 -16.03 15.66 13.71
N GLU A 493 -16.55 15.01 14.74
CA GLU A 493 -17.99 14.72 14.84
C GLU A 493 -18.85 15.99 14.85
N ARG A 494 -18.37 17.06 15.49
CA ARG A 494 -19.06 18.37 15.51
C ARG A 494 -18.98 19.10 14.17
N LEU A 495 -17.88 18.94 13.43
CA LEU A 495 -17.67 19.64 12.16
C LEU A 495 -18.22 18.87 10.95
N ARG A 496 -18.42 17.56 11.07
CA ARG A 496 -18.91 16.71 10.00
C ARG A 496 -20.16 17.23 9.29
N PRO A 497 -21.24 17.65 9.97
CA PRO A 497 -22.42 18.19 9.30
C PRO A 497 -22.11 19.45 8.47
N ARG A 498 -21.15 20.27 8.93
CA ARG A 498 -20.74 21.47 8.19
C ARG A 498 -19.88 21.14 6.97
N PHE A 499 -19.04 20.10 7.05
CA PHE A 499 -18.31 19.64 5.87
C PHE A 499 -19.27 19.14 4.78
N GLU A 500 -20.27 18.36 5.16
CA GLU A 500 -21.31 17.87 4.25
C GLU A 500 -22.08 19.04 3.62
N GLU A 501 -22.54 20.02 4.41
CA GLU A 501 -23.25 21.21 3.94
C GLU A 501 -22.43 22.06 2.95
N LEU A 502 -21.12 22.19 3.16
CA LEU A 502 -20.27 23.11 2.38
C LEU A 502 -19.62 22.46 1.14
N TYR A 503 -19.47 21.13 1.13
CA TYR A 503 -18.65 20.43 0.13
C TYR A 503 -19.39 19.26 -0.56
N SER A 504 -20.68 19.03 -0.25
CA SER A 504 -21.54 18.03 -0.91
C SER A 504 -21.93 18.41 -2.34
#